data_8820c7ecad6762284a659bebd9799ad1
#
_entry.id   8820c7ecad6762284a659bebd9799ad1
#
_cell.length_a   1.000
_cell.length_b   1.000
_cell.length_c   1.000
_cell.angle_alpha   90.00
_cell.angle_beta   90.00
_cell.angle_gamma   90.00
#
_symmetry.space_group_name_H-M   'P 1'
#
loop_
_entity.id
_entity.type
_entity.pdbx_description
1 polymer ?
#
loop_
_entity_poly.entity_id
_entity_poly.type
_entity_poly.pdbx_seq_one_letter_code
_entity_poly.pdbx_strand_id
1 'polypeptide(L)'
;MESRNPASPHSPRRRRSTSEQLFLLRHSNDIKSPEESERVVTKYFKRLASIKESIKNISSNIELGLPCGISVYTYHTFVTLLLISFGFNRWSAWILYLISWFWQISGFVLCFLHTKRPDYEATQRKYETNRALYQSNGVSILKPLHGVPERLLANLDTYFNLNYPKYELLLCIKCREGQEPLIKLVEAMIKKYPNVDATISYGNRDWGVNPKLCNMGTGYDIAKYDLIWIADANIVCSDCVIQDMVDKCALDEKVALVHQVPWMISGPGTTTKDPYSTVGYITGGSVLDRWYFATGHSRTYFIVNHLICTCLNGMSSMIKKKHLEQVGGLKHFGQFVAEDCEIGAALDAKGFKSKLCVHPGLQNLAESDFNTFIDRRVRWARLRYNMPKTATIGPWEIVQESHWCVLVYSVALCWHYDLWEYVVPIALGQAATWCFVDCLVFALLDRSIGLPKAWVDKPNNNLFFDWGKVVDGENGGLTRFLYNLLRHYVLWLVREISVLIIISKALADVSSVAWGGKKFELRGGKSSSKVNQQKVE
;
A
#
# COMPACT_ATOMS: atom_id res chain seq x y z
N MET A 1 -29.52 23.90 -84.96
CA MET A 1 -29.64 24.77 -83.77
C MET A 1 -29.98 23.92 -82.57
N GLU A 2 -28.99 23.53 -81.82
CA GLU A 2 -29.07 22.64 -80.71
C GLU A 2 -29.18 23.42 -79.42
N SER A 3 -30.16 23.10 -78.63
CA SER A 3 -30.30 23.63 -77.26
C SER A 3 -29.71 22.65 -76.30
N ARG A 4 -28.64 23.02 -75.62
CA ARG A 4 -28.03 22.28 -74.52
C ARG A 4 -28.83 22.51 -73.22
N ASN A 5 -29.21 21.41 -72.54
CA ASN A 5 -29.72 21.35 -71.17
C ASN A 5 -28.54 21.38 -70.20
N PRO A 6 -28.57 22.14 -69.08
CA PRO A 6 -27.53 22.13 -68.10
C PRO A 6 -27.73 21.01 -67.04
N ALA A 7 -26.61 20.37 -66.73
CA ALA A 7 -26.49 19.32 -65.74
C ALA A 7 -26.75 19.81 -64.31
N SER A 8 -27.43 19.04 -63.50
CA SER A 8 -27.65 19.23 -62.09
C SER A 8 -26.33 19.08 -61.26
N PRO A 9 -26.09 19.84 -60.20
CA PRO A 9 -24.88 19.72 -59.41
C PRO A 9 -24.96 18.51 -58.45
N HIS A 10 -23.99 17.61 -58.59
CA HIS A 10 -23.71 16.57 -57.61
C HIS A 10 -23.33 17.18 -56.25
N SER A 11 -24.11 16.90 -55.20
CA SER A 11 -23.71 17.21 -53.83
C SER A 11 -22.47 16.36 -53.42
N PRO A 12 -21.47 16.92 -52.76
CA PRO A 12 -20.29 16.17 -52.34
C PRO A 12 -20.68 15.17 -51.24
N ARG A 13 -20.56 13.88 -51.53
CA ARG A 13 -20.66 12.81 -50.49
C ARG A 13 -19.57 13.06 -49.46
N ARG A 14 -19.99 13.49 -48.27
CA ARG A 14 -19.14 13.63 -47.08
C ARG A 14 -18.51 12.27 -46.77
N ARG A 15 -17.17 12.15 -46.87
CA ARG A 15 -16.46 10.94 -46.41
C ARG A 15 -16.69 10.78 -44.91
N ARG A 16 -17.31 9.67 -44.50
CA ARG A 16 -17.51 9.32 -43.08
C ARG A 16 -16.16 9.11 -42.43
N SER A 17 -16.02 9.55 -41.17
CA SER A 17 -14.80 9.34 -40.40
C SER A 17 -14.56 7.85 -40.12
N THR A 18 -13.32 7.46 -39.86
CA THR A 18 -12.93 6.07 -39.60
C THR A 18 -13.70 5.50 -38.37
N SER A 19 -14.02 6.34 -37.40
CA SER A 19 -14.82 5.99 -36.20
C SER A 19 -16.29 5.73 -36.52
N GLU A 20 -16.89 6.48 -37.48
CA GLU A 20 -18.25 6.22 -37.97
C GLU A 20 -18.34 4.92 -38.76
N GLN A 21 -17.31 4.61 -39.55
CA GLN A 21 -17.25 3.37 -40.32
C GLN A 21 -17.10 2.15 -39.39
N LEU A 22 -16.27 2.22 -38.37
CA LEU A 22 -16.11 1.15 -37.37
C LEU A 22 -17.37 0.94 -36.52
N PHE A 23 -18.09 2.01 -36.18
CA PHE A 23 -19.35 1.93 -35.44
C PHE A 23 -20.44 1.24 -36.26
N LEU A 24 -20.56 1.58 -37.56
CA LEU A 24 -21.54 0.99 -38.47
C LEU A 24 -21.25 -0.48 -38.77
N LEU A 25 -19.98 -0.85 -38.92
CA LEU A 25 -19.58 -2.27 -39.08
C LEU A 25 -19.96 -3.14 -37.87
N ARG A 26 -19.97 -2.56 -36.68
CA ARG A 26 -20.29 -3.25 -35.44
C ARG A 26 -21.81 -3.50 -35.24
N HIS A 27 -22.64 -2.62 -35.74
CA HIS A 27 -24.10 -2.66 -35.55
C HIS A 27 -24.83 -3.05 -36.85
N SER A 28 -24.10 -3.57 -37.84
CA SER A 28 -24.68 -3.94 -39.16
C SER A 28 -25.76 -5.01 -39.10
N ASN A 29 -25.79 -5.83 -38.06
CA ASN A 29 -26.78 -6.88 -37.88
C ASN A 29 -28.12 -6.39 -37.29
N ASP A 30 -28.13 -5.20 -36.66
CA ASP A 30 -29.29 -4.66 -35.95
C ASP A 30 -29.97 -3.50 -36.72
N ILE A 31 -29.36 -3.03 -37.82
CA ILE A 31 -29.79 -1.84 -38.57
C ILE A 31 -30.48 -2.29 -39.86
N LYS A 32 -31.79 -2.08 -39.93
CA LYS A 32 -32.62 -2.52 -41.09
C LYS A 32 -32.72 -1.49 -42.23
N SER A 33 -32.27 -0.22 -42.00
CA SER A 33 -32.29 0.80 -43.04
C SER A 33 -31.15 1.83 -42.90
N PRO A 34 -30.73 2.49 -44.01
CA PRO A 34 -29.73 3.58 -43.95
C PRO A 34 -30.16 4.76 -43.07
N GLU A 35 -31.45 5.07 -42.99
CA GLU A 35 -31.99 6.15 -42.17
C GLU A 35 -31.94 5.82 -40.66
N GLU A 36 -32.17 4.54 -40.32
CA GLU A 36 -32.05 4.05 -38.96
C GLU A 36 -30.59 4.08 -38.49
N SER A 37 -29.63 3.74 -39.35
CA SER A 37 -28.21 3.86 -39.15
C SER A 37 -27.80 5.30 -38.80
N GLU A 38 -28.31 6.27 -39.57
CA GLU A 38 -27.96 7.69 -39.36
C GLU A 38 -28.57 8.25 -38.06
N ARG A 39 -29.77 7.80 -37.69
CA ARG A 39 -30.41 8.15 -36.41
C ARG A 39 -29.65 7.57 -35.22
N VAL A 40 -29.21 6.31 -35.29
CA VAL A 40 -28.45 5.64 -34.20
C VAL A 40 -27.08 6.32 -34.04
N VAL A 41 -26.36 6.57 -35.14
CA VAL A 41 -25.08 7.29 -35.13
C VAL A 41 -25.25 8.70 -34.56
N THR A 42 -26.25 9.44 -35.03
CA THR A 42 -26.52 10.81 -34.56
C THR A 42 -26.91 10.84 -33.09
N LYS A 43 -27.72 9.89 -32.60
CA LYS A 43 -28.09 9.73 -31.19
C LYS A 43 -26.87 9.44 -30.34
N TYR A 44 -25.96 8.58 -30.81
CA TYR A 44 -24.71 8.22 -30.12
C TYR A 44 -23.78 9.43 -30.00
N PHE A 45 -23.50 10.15 -31.10
CA PHE A 45 -22.64 11.33 -31.07
C PHE A 45 -23.26 12.50 -30.28
N LYS A 46 -24.58 12.70 -30.32
CA LYS A 46 -25.26 13.67 -29.44
C LYS A 46 -25.12 13.31 -27.96
N ARG A 47 -25.19 12.02 -27.62
CA ARG A 47 -24.99 11.54 -26.25
C ARG A 47 -23.54 11.70 -25.80
N LEU A 48 -22.55 11.39 -26.64
CA LEU A 48 -21.14 11.65 -26.36
C LEU A 48 -20.85 13.17 -26.20
N ALA A 49 -21.44 14.00 -27.04
CA ALA A 49 -21.32 15.46 -26.90
C ALA A 49 -21.94 15.97 -25.59
N SER A 50 -23.11 15.45 -25.21
CA SER A 50 -23.76 15.78 -23.93
C SER A 50 -22.93 15.33 -22.72
N ILE A 51 -22.35 14.13 -22.76
CA ILE A 51 -21.45 13.65 -21.70
C ILE A 51 -20.20 14.53 -21.64
N LYS A 52 -19.59 14.87 -22.78
CA LYS A 52 -18.43 15.76 -22.86
C LYS A 52 -18.74 17.15 -22.30
N GLU A 53 -19.93 17.69 -22.60
CA GLU A 53 -20.39 18.98 -22.09
C GLU A 53 -20.67 18.92 -20.57
N SER A 54 -21.31 17.85 -20.08
CA SER A 54 -21.54 17.63 -18.65
C SER A 54 -20.22 17.47 -17.89
N ILE A 55 -19.25 16.76 -18.45
CA ILE A 55 -17.90 16.60 -17.87
C ILE A 55 -17.17 17.95 -17.87
N LYS A 56 -17.29 18.75 -18.93
CA LYS A 56 -16.71 20.10 -19.02
C LYS A 56 -17.33 21.04 -17.99
N ASN A 57 -18.65 20.98 -17.79
CA ASN A 57 -19.37 21.77 -16.80
C ASN A 57 -19.06 21.32 -15.36
N ILE A 58 -18.86 20.04 -15.12
CA ILE A 58 -18.37 19.52 -13.84
C ILE A 58 -16.92 19.99 -13.60
N SER A 59 -16.06 19.95 -14.62
CA SER A 59 -14.68 20.45 -14.55
C SER A 59 -14.61 21.94 -14.26
N SER A 60 -15.42 22.77 -14.95
CA SER A 60 -15.46 24.21 -14.71
C SER A 60 -16.03 24.60 -13.35
N ASN A 61 -17.00 23.82 -12.84
CA ASN A 61 -17.55 24.02 -11.48
C ASN A 61 -16.61 23.53 -10.38
N ILE A 62 -15.74 22.56 -10.67
CA ILE A 62 -14.71 22.07 -9.74
C ILE A 62 -13.50 23.02 -9.70
N GLU A 63 -13.14 23.68 -10.81
CA GLU A 63 -12.10 24.71 -10.83
C GLU A 63 -12.46 25.96 -10.00
N LEU A 64 -13.74 26.22 -9.78
CA LEU A 64 -14.23 27.38 -9.01
C LEU A 64 -14.30 27.16 -7.48
N GLY A 65 -14.08 25.93 -6.98
CA GLY A 65 -14.31 25.62 -5.55
C GLY A 65 -13.22 24.89 -4.80
N LEU A 66 -12.16 24.44 -5.45
CA LEU A 66 -11.05 23.72 -4.80
C LEU A 66 -9.74 24.50 -4.95
N PRO A 67 -8.95 24.68 -3.86
CA PRO A 67 -7.66 25.32 -3.96
C PRO A 67 -6.72 24.47 -4.81
N CYS A 68 -6.35 25.01 -5.95
CA CYS A 68 -5.27 24.60 -6.87
C CYS A 68 -5.11 23.11 -7.20
N GLY A 69 -5.42 22.78 -8.45
CA GLY A 69 -4.67 21.79 -9.17
C GLY A 69 -5.15 20.37 -9.09
N ILE A 70 -6.41 20.10 -9.41
CA ILE A 70 -6.74 18.78 -10.00
C ILE A 70 -6.04 18.77 -11.36
N SER A 71 -4.87 18.10 -11.42
CA SER A 71 -4.10 18.09 -12.64
C SER A 71 -4.92 17.47 -13.76
N VAL A 72 -4.81 18.03 -14.93
CA VAL A 72 -5.34 17.54 -16.20
C VAL A 72 -5.11 16.02 -16.36
N TYR A 73 -4.06 15.46 -15.74
CA TYR A 73 -3.72 14.03 -15.76
C TYR A 73 -4.64 13.13 -14.92
N THR A 74 -5.16 13.56 -13.75
CA THR A 74 -6.12 12.77 -12.96
C THR A 74 -7.42 12.63 -13.73
N TYR A 75 -7.86 13.74 -14.27
CA TYR A 75 -9.01 13.79 -15.14
C TYR A 75 -8.78 12.92 -16.39
N HIS A 76 -7.62 13.01 -17.02
CA HIS A 76 -7.30 12.17 -18.17
C HIS A 76 -7.21 10.69 -17.83
N THR A 77 -6.63 10.27 -16.71
CA THR A 77 -6.55 8.86 -16.35
C THR A 77 -7.93 8.29 -16.01
N PHE A 78 -8.72 8.99 -15.19
CA PHE A 78 -10.08 8.56 -14.85
C PHE A 78 -11.00 8.60 -16.07
N VAL A 79 -10.93 9.66 -16.86
CA VAL A 79 -11.68 9.79 -18.12
C VAL A 79 -11.18 8.79 -19.16
N THR A 80 -9.89 8.47 -19.21
CA THR A 80 -9.35 7.44 -20.12
C THR A 80 -9.85 6.06 -19.69
N LEU A 81 -9.88 5.73 -18.41
CA LEU A 81 -10.47 4.48 -17.92
C LEU A 81 -11.99 4.42 -18.18
N LEU A 82 -12.69 5.53 -17.98
CA LEU A 82 -14.10 5.68 -18.36
C LEU A 82 -14.28 5.54 -19.89
N LEU A 83 -13.48 6.24 -20.70
CA LEU A 83 -13.55 6.19 -22.16
C LEU A 83 -13.16 4.82 -22.70
N ILE A 84 -12.19 4.14 -22.10
CA ILE A 84 -11.85 2.75 -22.41
C ILE A 84 -13.06 1.86 -22.12
N SER A 85 -13.70 2.02 -20.96
CA SER A 85 -14.84 1.21 -20.53
C SER A 85 -16.09 1.47 -21.38
N PHE A 86 -16.37 2.74 -21.71
CA PHE A 86 -17.57 3.14 -22.48
C PHE A 86 -17.34 3.21 -24.01
N GLY A 87 -16.09 3.46 -24.44
CA GLY A 87 -15.78 3.71 -25.86
C GLY A 87 -15.31 2.51 -26.66
N PHE A 88 -14.74 1.49 -26.02
CA PHE A 88 -14.10 0.43 -26.77
C PHE A 88 -15.01 -0.76 -27.06
N ASN A 89 -15.76 -1.29 -26.09
CA ASN A 89 -16.59 -2.48 -26.35
C ASN A 89 -17.11 -3.11 -25.01
N ARG A 90 -18.26 -3.74 -25.06
CA ARG A 90 -18.79 -4.52 -23.95
C ARG A 90 -17.82 -5.60 -23.44
N TRP A 91 -17.00 -6.18 -24.30
CA TRP A 91 -16.01 -7.18 -23.94
C TRP A 91 -14.85 -6.60 -23.12
N SER A 92 -14.37 -5.39 -23.43
CA SER A 92 -13.33 -4.76 -22.61
C SER A 92 -13.83 -4.41 -21.21
N ALA A 93 -15.08 -3.95 -21.07
CA ALA A 93 -15.70 -3.72 -19.78
C ALA A 93 -15.80 -5.03 -18.96
N TRP A 94 -16.21 -6.15 -19.59
CA TRP A 94 -16.23 -7.48 -18.96
C TRP A 94 -14.84 -7.94 -18.53
N ILE A 95 -13.85 -7.82 -19.39
CA ILE A 95 -12.47 -8.23 -19.09
C ILE A 95 -11.94 -7.44 -17.88
N LEU A 96 -12.10 -6.12 -17.86
CA LEU A 96 -11.63 -5.28 -16.75
C LEU A 96 -12.39 -5.56 -15.44
N TYR A 97 -13.70 -5.80 -15.53
CA TYR A 97 -14.52 -6.20 -14.41
C TYR A 97 -14.05 -7.53 -13.80
N LEU A 98 -13.84 -8.56 -14.64
CA LEU A 98 -13.39 -9.88 -14.22
C LEU A 98 -11.96 -9.83 -13.65
N ILE A 99 -11.05 -9.04 -14.25
CA ILE A 99 -9.70 -8.85 -13.73
C ILE A 99 -9.76 -8.22 -12.33
N SER A 100 -10.64 -7.24 -12.10
CA SER A 100 -10.76 -6.60 -10.79
C SER A 100 -11.26 -7.55 -9.71
N TRP A 101 -12.25 -8.39 -10.03
CA TRP A 101 -12.71 -9.45 -9.11
C TRP A 101 -11.67 -10.57 -8.92
N PHE A 102 -10.97 -10.95 -9.98
CA PHE A 102 -9.87 -11.91 -9.88
C PHE A 102 -8.77 -11.40 -8.96
N TRP A 103 -8.41 -10.11 -9.07
CA TRP A 103 -7.46 -9.45 -8.18
C TRP A 103 -7.91 -9.52 -6.72
N GLN A 104 -9.15 -9.16 -6.46
CA GLN A 104 -9.74 -9.18 -5.12
C GLN A 104 -9.72 -10.58 -4.49
N ILE A 105 -10.23 -11.57 -5.23
CA ILE A 105 -10.34 -12.96 -4.75
C ILE A 105 -8.95 -13.59 -4.60
N SER A 106 -8.05 -13.38 -5.56
CA SER A 106 -6.68 -13.91 -5.48
C SER A 106 -5.94 -13.37 -4.26
N GLY A 107 -6.06 -12.06 -3.97
CA GLY A 107 -5.46 -11.47 -2.78
C GLY A 107 -6.01 -12.05 -1.48
N PHE A 108 -7.32 -12.30 -1.40
CA PHE A 108 -7.93 -12.99 -0.27
C PHE A 108 -7.42 -14.43 -0.11
N VAL A 109 -7.39 -15.21 -1.20
CA VAL A 109 -6.93 -16.61 -1.20
C VAL A 109 -5.45 -16.67 -0.77
N LEU A 110 -4.59 -15.82 -1.34
CA LEU A 110 -3.17 -15.78 -0.97
C LEU A 110 -2.99 -15.38 0.50
N CYS A 111 -3.77 -14.42 1.00
CA CYS A 111 -3.78 -14.05 2.41
C CYS A 111 -4.17 -15.24 3.30
N PHE A 112 -5.24 -15.95 2.94
CA PHE A 112 -5.73 -17.12 3.69
C PHE A 112 -4.69 -18.25 3.73
N LEU A 113 -4.05 -18.56 2.60
CA LEU A 113 -3.05 -19.62 2.51
C LEU A 113 -1.75 -19.27 3.23
N HIS A 114 -1.41 -17.98 3.27
CA HIS A 114 -0.14 -17.51 3.82
C HIS A 114 -0.17 -17.29 5.34
N THR A 115 -1.26 -16.69 5.87
CA THR A 115 -1.33 -16.26 7.27
C THR A 115 -1.58 -17.43 8.22
N LYS A 116 -0.86 -17.44 9.36
CA LYS A 116 -1.01 -18.43 10.41
C LYS A 116 -1.18 -17.76 11.77
N ARG A 117 -1.93 -18.36 12.66
CA ARG A 117 -1.97 -17.93 14.05
C ARG A 117 -0.59 -18.13 14.70
N PRO A 118 -0.12 -17.20 15.54
CA PRO A 118 1.08 -17.42 16.32
C PRO A 118 0.84 -18.56 17.32
N ASP A 119 1.76 -19.50 17.33
CA ASP A 119 1.83 -20.58 18.31
C ASP A 119 3.14 -20.43 19.10
N TYR A 120 3.06 -19.79 20.23
CA TYR A 120 4.23 -19.49 21.08
C TYR A 120 4.86 -20.73 21.66
N GLU A 121 4.07 -21.77 21.98
CA GLU A 121 4.59 -23.03 22.48
C GLU A 121 5.31 -23.81 21.37
N ALA A 122 4.73 -23.86 20.16
CA ALA A 122 5.40 -24.47 19.02
C ALA A 122 6.68 -23.68 18.64
N THR A 123 6.64 -22.34 18.75
CA THR A 123 7.81 -21.48 18.54
C THR A 123 8.90 -21.83 19.56
N GLN A 124 8.57 -21.97 20.83
CA GLN A 124 9.53 -22.36 21.87
C GLN A 124 10.07 -23.77 21.66
N ARG A 125 9.20 -24.76 21.39
CA ARG A 125 9.65 -26.14 21.07
C ARG A 125 10.58 -26.17 19.87
N LYS A 126 10.26 -25.40 18.81
CA LYS A 126 11.10 -25.30 17.63
C LYS A 126 12.45 -24.64 17.92
N TYR A 127 12.47 -23.63 18.77
CA TYR A 127 13.70 -22.99 19.23
C TYR A 127 14.61 -24.00 19.93
N GLU A 128 14.08 -24.80 20.85
CA GLU A 128 14.84 -25.81 21.59
C GLU A 128 15.39 -26.91 20.65
N THR A 129 14.56 -27.38 19.70
CA THR A 129 14.92 -28.41 18.73
C THR A 129 15.98 -27.91 17.74
N ASN A 130 15.88 -26.67 17.28
CA ASN A 130 16.74 -26.10 16.23
C ASN A 130 17.77 -25.10 16.79
N ARG A 131 18.13 -25.22 18.06
CA ARG A 131 19.04 -24.28 18.74
C ARG A 131 20.36 -24.08 17.98
N ALA A 132 20.94 -25.15 17.44
CA ALA A 132 22.16 -25.10 16.64
C ALA A 132 22.00 -24.23 15.37
N LEU A 133 20.86 -24.33 14.69
CA LEU A 133 20.54 -23.49 13.53
C LEU A 133 20.50 -22.00 13.92
N TYR A 134 19.84 -21.65 15.01
CA TYR A 134 19.74 -20.26 15.46
C TYR A 134 21.06 -19.72 16.02
N GLN A 135 21.87 -20.58 16.65
CA GLN A 135 23.22 -20.20 17.07
C GLN A 135 24.17 -19.96 15.90
N SER A 136 24.03 -20.71 14.80
CA SER A 136 24.85 -20.50 13.58
C SER A 136 24.41 -19.26 12.79
N ASN A 137 23.12 -18.90 12.83
CA ASN A 137 22.53 -17.78 12.09
C ASN A 137 22.32 -16.56 12.99
N GLY A 138 23.41 -15.84 13.28
CA GLY A 138 23.32 -14.56 14.02
C GLY A 138 22.62 -13.49 13.19
N VAL A 139 21.94 -12.56 13.86
CA VAL A 139 21.18 -11.46 13.24
C VAL A 139 21.68 -10.11 13.72
N SER A 140 22.09 -9.23 12.82
CA SER A 140 22.38 -7.82 13.09
C SER A 140 21.14 -6.98 12.83
N ILE A 141 20.55 -6.45 13.89
CA ILE A 141 19.31 -5.66 13.80
C ILE A 141 19.67 -4.18 13.71
N LEU A 142 19.41 -3.56 12.56
CA LEU A 142 19.61 -2.14 12.31
C LEU A 142 18.35 -1.35 12.66
N LYS A 143 18.43 -0.49 13.68
CA LYS A 143 17.36 0.40 14.14
C LYS A 143 17.70 1.85 13.83
N PRO A 144 17.28 2.43 12.70
CA PRO A 144 17.44 3.85 12.44
C PRO A 144 16.55 4.66 13.40
N LEU A 145 17.18 5.52 14.21
CA LEU A 145 16.52 6.32 15.24
C LEU A 145 16.69 7.82 14.95
N HIS A 146 15.61 8.56 15.22
CA HIS A 146 15.61 10.02 15.15
C HIS A 146 14.55 10.62 16.08
N GLY A 147 14.96 11.49 17.00
CA GLY A 147 14.08 12.03 18.04
C GLY A 147 13.53 10.95 18.98
N VAL A 148 12.63 11.36 19.87
CA VAL A 148 11.99 10.46 20.84
C VAL A 148 10.48 10.44 20.59
N PRO A 149 9.99 9.64 19.63
CA PRO A 149 8.55 9.42 19.46
C PRO A 149 7.91 8.82 20.72
N GLU A 150 6.65 9.15 20.98
CA GLU A 150 5.89 8.77 22.18
C GLU A 150 6.03 7.28 22.54
N ARG A 151 6.07 6.38 21.55
CA ARG A 151 6.08 4.91 21.76
C ARG A 151 7.44 4.27 21.58
N LEU A 152 8.50 5.06 21.39
CA LEU A 152 9.83 4.54 21.08
C LEU A 152 10.34 3.59 22.17
N LEU A 153 10.16 3.95 23.45
CA LEU A 153 10.61 3.12 24.57
C LEU A 153 9.97 1.74 24.55
N ALA A 154 8.64 1.68 24.39
CA ALA A 154 7.91 0.41 24.32
C ALA A 154 8.32 -0.43 23.11
N ASN A 155 8.59 0.21 21.97
CA ASN A 155 9.04 -0.47 20.76
C ASN A 155 10.45 -1.05 20.94
N LEU A 156 11.38 -0.28 21.46
CA LEU A 156 12.75 -0.74 21.73
C LEU A 156 12.79 -1.88 22.76
N ASP A 157 11.99 -1.79 23.81
CA ASP A 157 11.91 -2.80 24.87
C ASP A 157 11.64 -4.20 24.29
N THR A 158 10.88 -4.32 23.20
CA THR A 158 10.61 -5.61 22.54
C THR A 158 11.85 -6.24 21.91
N TYR A 159 12.82 -5.45 21.45
CA TYR A 159 14.09 -5.93 20.90
C TYR A 159 15.09 -6.31 21.99
N PHE A 160 15.09 -5.61 23.12
CA PHE A 160 15.92 -5.95 24.26
C PHE A 160 15.44 -7.19 25.02
N ASN A 161 14.20 -7.62 24.82
CA ASN A 161 13.61 -8.81 25.45
C ASN A 161 13.43 -9.99 24.49
N LEU A 162 14.11 -9.97 23.32
CA LEU A 162 14.02 -11.08 22.37
C LEU A 162 14.66 -12.36 22.92
N ASN A 163 13.92 -13.44 22.86
CA ASN A 163 14.43 -14.80 23.13
C ASN A 163 15.03 -15.38 21.84
N TYR A 164 16.19 -14.86 21.43
CA TYR A 164 16.96 -15.34 20.30
C TYR A 164 18.45 -15.46 20.68
N PRO A 165 19.15 -16.57 20.36
CA PRO A 165 20.44 -16.89 21.00
C PRO A 165 21.62 -16.04 20.53
N LYS A 166 21.50 -15.45 19.33
CA LYS A 166 22.65 -14.79 18.71
C LYS A 166 22.18 -13.60 17.86
N TYR A 167 22.08 -12.44 18.48
CA TYR A 167 21.79 -11.22 17.76
C TYR A 167 22.58 -10.05 18.35
N GLU A 168 22.72 -9.00 17.56
CA GLU A 168 23.17 -7.68 18.02
C GLU A 168 22.14 -6.62 17.66
N LEU A 169 22.08 -5.57 18.45
CA LEU A 169 21.18 -4.45 18.24
C LEU A 169 21.99 -3.18 17.94
N LEU A 170 21.94 -2.74 16.68
CA LEU A 170 22.66 -1.55 16.22
C LEU A 170 21.68 -0.36 16.18
N LEU A 171 21.77 0.50 17.19
CA LEU A 171 20.91 1.68 17.37
C LEU A 171 21.53 2.85 16.60
N CYS A 172 21.08 3.05 15.36
CA CYS A 172 21.70 3.97 14.41
C CYS A 172 21.19 5.39 14.62
N ILE A 173 22.07 6.30 15.05
CA ILE A 173 21.78 7.70 15.30
C ILE A 173 22.68 8.57 14.42
N LYS A 174 22.10 9.47 13.62
CA LYS A 174 22.80 10.28 12.63
C LYS A 174 23.99 11.07 13.21
N CYS A 175 23.77 11.76 14.32
CA CYS A 175 24.76 12.59 15.02
C CYS A 175 24.39 12.68 16.50
N ARG A 176 25.32 13.18 17.33
CA ARG A 176 25.05 13.40 18.75
C ARG A 176 24.29 14.70 18.99
N GLU A 177 24.66 15.73 18.24
CA GLU A 177 24.09 17.07 18.38
C GLU A 177 22.57 17.07 18.11
N GLY A 178 21.83 17.65 19.05
CA GLY A 178 20.36 17.73 18.97
C GLY A 178 19.61 16.41 19.19
N GLN A 179 20.32 15.33 19.57
CA GLN A 179 19.73 14.02 19.86
C GLN A 179 19.97 13.56 21.32
N GLU A 180 20.36 14.47 22.20
CA GLU A 180 20.71 14.18 23.60
C GLU A 180 19.59 13.44 24.36
N PRO A 181 18.29 13.79 24.22
CA PRO A 181 17.21 13.04 24.87
C PRO A 181 17.10 11.59 24.37
N LEU A 182 17.28 11.36 23.06
CA LEU A 182 17.30 10.03 22.46
C LEU A 182 18.48 9.21 22.96
N ILE A 183 19.67 9.80 22.97
CA ILE A 183 20.90 9.15 23.42
C ILE A 183 20.77 8.71 24.88
N LYS A 184 20.33 9.60 25.77
CA LYS A 184 20.09 9.27 27.19
C LYS A 184 19.09 8.11 27.36
N LEU A 185 18.01 8.11 26.58
CA LEU A 185 17.02 7.04 26.60
C LEU A 185 17.65 5.71 26.18
N VAL A 186 18.40 5.70 25.08
CA VAL A 186 19.04 4.49 24.53
C VAL A 186 20.12 3.98 25.49
N GLU A 187 20.96 4.85 26.03
CA GLU A 187 21.98 4.49 27.05
C GLU A 187 21.35 3.87 28.30
N ALA A 188 20.22 4.43 28.77
CA ALA A 188 19.46 3.86 29.89
C ALA A 188 18.93 2.46 29.57
N MET A 189 18.47 2.22 28.32
CA MET A 189 18.02 0.91 27.86
C MET A 189 19.19 -0.10 27.83
N ILE A 190 20.33 0.27 27.26
CA ILE A 190 21.52 -0.59 27.23
C ILE A 190 21.94 -0.96 28.66
N LYS A 191 21.94 0.03 29.57
CA LYS A 191 22.28 -0.22 30.98
C LYS A 191 21.26 -1.16 31.69
N LYS A 192 19.98 -1.04 31.34
CA LYS A 192 18.90 -1.90 31.88
C LYS A 192 19.06 -3.37 31.43
N TYR A 193 19.58 -3.59 30.23
CA TYR A 193 19.71 -4.90 29.61
C TYR A 193 21.18 -5.27 29.28
N PRO A 194 22.05 -5.45 30.30
CA PRO A 194 23.49 -5.61 30.08
C PRO A 194 23.89 -6.88 29.33
N ASN A 195 23.01 -7.87 29.25
CA ASN A 195 23.26 -9.14 28.54
C ASN A 195 22.94 -9.06 27.04
N VAL A 196 22.37 -7.96 26.56
CA VAL A 196 22.08 -7.76 25.14
C VAL A 196 23.25 -7.06 24.46
N ASP A 197 23.76 -7.64 23.38
CA ASP A 197 24.82 -7.02 22.57
C ASP A 197 24.22 -5.83 21.79
N ALA A 198 24.16 -4.67 22.48
CA ALA A 198 23.57 -3.47 21.93
C ALA A 198 24.60 -2.33 21.84
N THR A 199 24.69 -1.71 20.68
CA THR A 199 25.65 -0.64 20.39
C THR A 199 24.96 0.55 19.75
N ILE A 200 25.30 1.77 20.21
CA ILE A 200 24.89 2.99 19.52
C ILE A 200 25.89 3.24 18.38
N SER A 201 25.38 3.17 17.17
CA SER A 201 26.14 3.47 15.97
C SER A 201 25.91 4.93 15.58
N TYR A 202 26.93 5.75 15.78
CA TYR A 202 26.91 7.15 15.36
C TYR A 202 27.49 7.30 13.96
N GLY A 203 26.89 8.15 13.17
CA GLY A 203 27.43 8.56 11.89
C GLY A 203 26.38 8.72 10.82
N ASN A 204 26.68 9.67 9.95
CA ASN A 204 25.89 9.93 8.75
C ASN A 204 26.79 9.70 7.56
N ARG A 205 26.63 8.57 6.90
CA ARG A 205 27.38 8.30 5.66
C ARG A 205 26.80 9.15 4.52
N ASP A 206 27.65 9.73 3.72
CA ASP A 206 27.21 10.42 2.49
C ASP A 206 26.96 9.36 1.38
N TRP A 207 25.83 8.67 1.51
CA TRP A 207 25.41 7.65 0.55
C TRP A 207 24.37 8.15 -0.45
N GLY A 208 24.03 9.44 -0.36
CA GLY A 208 23.07 10.08 -1.26
C GLY A 208 21.91 10.77 -0.55
N VAL A 209 20.75 10.75 -1.19
CA VAL A 209 19.60 11.56 -0.75
C VAL A 209 18.77 10.92 0.36
N ASN A 210 18.86 9.59 0.52
CA ASN A 210 18.05 8.85 1.49
C ASN A 210 18.58 9.02 2.93
N PRO A 211 17.90 9.78 3.80
CA PRO A 211 18.40 10.06 5.13
C PRO A 211 18.39 8.83 6.05
N LYS A 212 17.51 7.84 5.78
CA LYS A 212 17.42 6.60 6.53
C LYS A 212 18.64 5.72 6.27
N LEU A 213 19.03 5.53 5.00
CA LEU A 213 20.21 4.75 4.64
C LEU A 213 21.51 5.45 5.09
N CYS A 214 21.59 6.76 4.92
CA CYS A 214 22.73 7.54 5.43
C CYS A 214 22.91 7.37 6.96
N ASN A 215 21.81 7.35 7.71
CA ASN A 215 21.82 7.12 9.16
C ASN A 215 22.28 5.69 9.52
N MET A 216 21.84 4.69 8.76
CA MET A 216 22.19 3.28 9.03
C MET A 216 23.59 2.89 8.55
N GLY A 217 24.25 3.69 7.72
CA GLY A 217 25.48 3.32 7.03
C GLY A 217 26.58 2.82 7.95
N THR A 218 26.85 3.53 9.05
CA THR A 218 27.90 3.10 10.02
C THR A 218 27.51 1.79 10.70
N GLY A 219 26.23 1.62 11.09
CA GLY A 219 25.74 0.36 11.66
C GLY A 219 25.86 -0.81 10.68
N TYR A 220 25.55 -0.59 9.40
CA TYR A 220 25.70 -1.58 8.37
C TYR A 220 27.17 -2.02 8.17
N ASP A 221 28.11 -1.08 8.21
CA ASP A 221 29.54 -1.35 8.06
C ASP A 221 30.06 -2.27 9.18
N ILE A 222 29.64 -2.00 10.44
CA ILE A 222 30.11 -2.74 11.63
C ILE A 222 29.29 -3.98 11.96
N ALA A 223 28.22 -4.25 11.21
CA ALA A 223 27.34 -5.40 11.43
C ALA A 223 28.10 -6.73 11.35
N LYS A 224 28.02 -7.52 12.44
CA LYS A 224 28.78 -8.76 12.65
C LYS A 224 28.25 -9.96 11.85
N TYR A 225 26.95 -9.98 11.55
CA TYR A 225 26.26 -11.14 11.01
C TYR A 225 25.81 -10.92 9.57
N ASP A 226 25.67 -12.02 8.81
CA ASP A 226 25.20 -11.99 7.41
C ASP A 226 23.71 -11.67 7.31
N LEU A 227 22.92 -12.03 8.32
CA LEU A 227 21.49 -11.66 8.35
C LEU A 227 21.34 -10.24 8.92
N ILE A 228 21.06 -9.29 8.04
CA ILE A 228 20.80 -7.89 8.40
C ILE A 228 19.30 -7.68 8.48
N TRP A 229 18.77 -7.35 9.64
CA TRP A 229 17.37 -6.98 9.79
C TRP A 229 17.21 -5.47 9.94
N ILE A 230 16.71 -4.83 8.90
CA ILE A 230 16.33 -3.41 8.93
C ILE A 230 14.93 -3.32 9.52
N ALA A 231 14.79 -2.64 10.66
CA ALA A 231 13.52 -2.45 11.35
C ALA A 231 13.36 -1.00 11.79
N ASP A 232 12.36 -0.29 11.27
CA ASP A 232 12.08 1.11 11.62
C ASP A 232 11.84 1.28 13.14
N ALA A 233 12.01 2.51 13.64
CA ALA A 233 11.87 2.84 15.07
C ALA A 233 10.51 2.44 15.67
N ASN A 234 9.47 2.44 14.85
CA ASN A 234 8.10 2.12 15.24
C ASN A 234 7.73 0.63 15.11
N ILE A 235 8.63 -0.21 14.60
CA ILE A 235 8.39 -1.65 14.47
C ILE A 235 8.63 -2.35 15.80
N VAL A 236 7.67 -3.19 16.15
CA VAL A 236 7.69 -4.08 17.30
C VAL A 236 8.14 -5.46 16.87
N CYS A 237 8.90 -6.14 17.71
CA CYS A 237 9.39 -7.49 17.44
C CYS A 237 8.81 -8.52 18.42
N SER A 238 8.75 -9.77 17.97
CA SER A 238 8.47 -10.94 18.82
C SER A 238 9.31 -12.14 18.40
N ASP A 239 9.45 -13.11 19.30
CA ASP A 239 10.27 -14.31 19.07
C ASP A 239 9.79 -15.11 17.85
N CYS A 240 8.48 -15.23 17.64
CA CYS A 240 7.91 -15.94 16.49
C CYS A 240 8.24 -15.24 15.15
N VAL A 241 8.39 -13.92 15.15
CA VAL A 241 8.75 -13.14 13.95
C VAL A 241 10.21 -13.39 13.57
N ILE A 242 11.15 -13.19 14.49
CA ILE A 242 12.59 -13.36 14.17
C ILE A 242 12.89 -14.80 13.77
N GLN A 243 12.30 -15.79 14.44
CA GLN A 243 12.47 -17.20 14.09
C GLN A 243 11.93 -17.52 12.70
N ASP A 244 10.71 -17.08 12.36
CA ASP A 244 10.13 -17.31 11.03
C ASP A 244 10.98 -16.66 9.92
N MET A 245 11.52 -15.47 10.16
CA MET A 245 12.38 -14.79 9.19
C MET A 245 13.71 -15.55 8.99
N VAL A 246 14.34 -16.00 10.06
CA VAL A 246 15.59 -16.79 9.98
C VAL A 246 15.36 -18.14 9.33
N ASP A 247 14.31 -18.85 9.70
CA ASP A 247 13.94 -20.13 9.08
C ASP A 247 13.80 -19.99 7.57
N LYS A 248 13.11 -18.96 7.10
CA LYS A 248 12.93 -18.70 5.67
C LYS A 248 14.24 -18.37 4.96
N CYS A 249 15.12 -17.63 5.61
CA CYS A 249 16.47 -17.39 5.09
C CYS A 249 17.30 -18.68 5.00
N ALA A 250 17.11 -19.62 5.93
CA ALA A 250 17.86 -20.88 6.00
C ALA A 250 17.33 -21.95 5.03
N LEU A 251 16.07 -21.87 4.57
CA LEU A 251 15.43 -22.87 3.71
C LEU A 251 16.14 -23.06 2.34
N ASP A 252 16.61 -21.97 1.76
CA ASP A 252 17.21 -21.97 0.42
C ASP A 252 18.29 -20.88 0.37
N GLU A 253 19.46 -21.22 -0.12
CA GLU A 253 20.56 -20.28 -0.25
C GLU A 253 20.21 -19.11 -1.18
N LYS A 254 19.35 -19.34 -2.16
CA LYS A 254 18.84 -18.30 -3.07
C LYS A 254 17.86 -17.31 -2.40
N VAL A 255 17.32 -17.62 -1.22
CA VAL A 255 16.50 -16.66 -0.48
C VAL A 255 17.40 -15.56 0.07
N ALA A 256 17.37 -14.41 -0.54
CA ALA A 256 18.16 -13.24 -0.17
C ALA A 256 17.45 -12.34 0.83
N LEU A 257 16.13 -12.39 0.85
CA LEU A 257 15.29 -11.41 1.52
C LEU A 257 14.03 -12.05 2.12
N VAL A 258 13.73 -11.68 3.36
CA VAL A 258 12.45 -11.99 4.03
C VAL A 258 11.86 -10.68 4.55
N HIS A 259 10.58 -10.42 4.25
CA HIS A 259 9.92 -9.18 4.63
C HIS A 259 8.49 -9.42 5.13
N GLN A 260 7.84 -8.39 5.64
CA GLN A 260 6.58 -8.50 6.34
C GLN A 260 5.49 -7.65 5.68
N VAL A 261 4.25 -8.15 5.73
CA VAL A 261 3.06 -7.33 5.45
C VAL A 261 2.92 -6.30 6.56
N PRO A 262 2.76 -4.99 6.27
CA PRO A 262 2.60 -3.99 7.31
C PRO A 262 1.26 -4.09 8.03
N TRP A 263 1.29 -3.88 9.34
CA TRP A 263 0.11 -3.83 10.19
C TRP A 263 0.25 -2.75 11.25
N MET A 264 -0.81 -1.98 11.46
CA MET A 264 -0.83 -0.92 12.47
C MET A 264 -1.46 -1.40 13.76
N ILE A 265 -0.76 -1.16 14.87
CA ILE A 265 -1.26 -1.46 16.21
C ILE A 265 -1.28 -0.19 17.08
N SER A 266 -2.13 -0.21 18.11
CA SER A 266 -2.10 0.72 19.24
C SER A 266 -1.64 -0.06 20.47
N GLY A 267 -0.32 -0.12 20.67
CA GLY A 267 0.31 -0.84 21.76
C GLY A 267 0.50 0.01 23.03
N PRO A 268 1.23 -0.52 24.04
CA PRO A 268 1.59 0.20 25.24
C PRO A 268 2.23 1.57 24.95
N GLY A 269 1.98 2.54 25.80
CA GLY A 269 2.42 3.91 25.64
C GLY A 269 1.36 4.85 25.07
N THR A 270 0.14 4.35 24.77
CA THR A 270 -0.99 5.23 24.42
C THR A 270 -1.57 5.90 25.65
N THR A 271 -1.80 7.19 25.56
CA THR A 271 -2.50 7.98 26.58
C THR A 271 -4.01 7.95 26.42
N THR A 272 -4.52 7.41 25.33
CA THR A 272 -5.95 7.36 25.03
C THR A 272 -6.63 6.27 25.86
N LYS A 273 -7.61 6.70 26.66
CA LYS A 273 -8.39 5.84 27.55
C LYS A 273 -9.19 4.76 26.83
N ASP A 274 -9.49 4.98 25.55
CA ASP A 274 -10.19 4.04 24.69
C ASP A 274 -9.78 4.24 23.22
N PRO A 275 -8.84 3.41 22.68
CA PRO A 275 -8.47 3.47 21.27
C PRO A 275 -9.63 3.08 20.34
N TYR A 276 -10.73 2.63 20.90
CA TYR A 276 -11.96 2.25 20.21
C TYR A 276 -13.12 3.20 20.46
N SER A 277 -12.89 4.38 21.06
CA SER A 277 -13.94 5.39 21.20
C SER A 277 -14.47 5.78 19.80
N THR A 278 -15.79 5.90 19.68
CA THR A 278 -16.47 6.10 18.39
C THR A 278 -15.96 7.36 17.66
N VAL A 279 -15.60 8.40 18.39
CA VAL A 279 -15.11 9.67 17.82
C VAL A 279 -13.67 9.55 17.31
N GLY A 280 -12.79 8.87 18.03
CA GLY A 280 -11.42 8.60 17.56
C GLY A 280 -11.37 7.66 16.33
N TYR A 281 -12.39 6.83 16.17
CA TYR A 281 -12.49 5.88 15.07
C TYR A 281 -12.87 6.49 13.73
N ILE A 282 -13.74 7.49 13.72
CA ILE A 282 -14.22 8.12 12.48
C ILE A 282 -13.25 9.19 11.98
N THR A 283 -12.49 9.82 12.89
CA THR A 283 -11.60 10.93 12.57
C THR A 283 -10.12 10.61 12.70
N GLY A 284 -9.76 9.51 13.35
CA GLY A 284 -8.37 9.12 13.59
C GLY A 284 -7.69 8.53 12.34
N GLY A 285 -6.63 9.17 11.86
CA GLY A 285 -5.80 8.67 10.76
C GLY A 285 -5.21 7.29 11.05
N SER A 286 -4.87 7.00 12.31
CA SER A 286 -4.31 5.69 12.74
C SER A 286 -5.27 4.53 12.49
N VAL A 287 -6.57 4.74 12.64
CA VAL A 287 -7.58 3.69 12.39
C VAL A 287 -7.74 3.47 10.89
N LEU A 288 -7.73 4.54 10.10
CA LEU A 288 -7.74 4.43 8.63
C LEU A 288 -6.45 3.79 8.10
N ASP A 289 -5.30 4.09 8.69
CA ASP A 289 -4.04 3.40 8.39
C ASP A 289 -4.16 1.88 8.63
N ARG A 290 -4.74 1.47 9.77
CA ARG A 290 -4.99 0.05 10.06
C ARG A 290 -5.89 -0.59 9.00
N TRP A 291 -7.02 0.06 8.67
CA TRP A 291 -7.94 -0.44 7.65
C TRP A 291 -7.31 -0.51 6.26
N TYR A 292 -6.55 0.48 5.87
CA TYR A 292 -5.84 0.50 4.60
C TYR A 292 -4.85 -0.67 4.50
N PHE A 293 -3.98 -0.82 5.50
CA PHE A 293 -2.99 -1.90 5.51
C PHE A 293 -3.61 -3.28 5.63
N ALA A 294 -4.67 -3.41 6.42
CA ALA A 294 -5.32 -4.69 6.67
C ALA A 294 -6.18 -5.21 5.51
N THR A 295 -6.48 -4.38 4.52
CA THR A 295 -7.44 -4.70 3.47
C THR A 295 -6.84 -4.51 2.07
N GLY A 296 -7.12 -3.41 1.37
CA GLY A 296 -6.69 -3.17 0.00
C GLY A 296 -5.18 -3.35 -0.20
N HIS A 297 -4.37 -2.70 0.64
CA HIS A 297 -2.92 -2.80 0.55
C HIS A 297 -2.41 -4.23 0.74
N SER A 298 -2.91 -4.97 1.74
CA SER A 298 -2.47 -6.35 1.99
C SER A 298 -2.82 -7.28 0.83
N ARG A 299 -4.03 -7.18 0.26
CA ARG A 299 -4.39 -7.99 -0.92
C ARG A 299 -3.42 -7.77 -2.05
N THR A 300 -3.18 -6.50 -2.40
CA THR A 300 -2.23 -6.12 -3.44
C THR A 300 -0.81 -6.59 -3.10
N TYR A 301 -0.40 -6.44 -1.86
CA TYR A 301 0.92 -6.86 -1.39
C TYR A 301 1.14 -8.38 -1.54
N PHE A 302 0.13 -9.20 -1.19
CA PHE A 302 0.18 -10.65 -1.40
C PHE A 302 0.25 -11.01 -2.88
N ILE A 303 -0.58 -10.40 -3.72
CA ILE A 303 -0.59 -10.68 -5.17
C ILE A 303 0.76 -10.33 -5.79
N VAL A 304 1.25 -9.11 -5.56
CA VAL A 304 2.48 -8.63 -6.18
C VAL A 304 3.66 -9.51 -5.76
N ASN A 305 3.78 -9.84 -4.47
CA ASN A 305 4.91 -10.61 -3.96
C ASN A 305 4.86 -12.12 -4.23
N HIS A 306 3.69 -12.68 -4.53
CA HIS A 306 3.56 -14.10 -4.88
C HIS A 306 3.55 -14.35 -6.39
N LEU A 307 3.03 -13.41 -7.19
CA LEU A 307 2.72 -13.65 -8.60
C LEU A 307 3.50 -12.76 -9.58
N ILE A 308 4.03 -11.60 -9.15
CA ILE A 308 4.56 -10.59 -10.08
C ILE A 308 6.05 -10.30 -9.84
N CYS A 309 6.40 -9.71 -8.71
CA CYS A 309 7.77 -9.30 -8.39
C CYS A 309 7.94 -9.07 -6.90
N THR A 310 9.19 -8.99 -6.43
CA THR A 310 9.47 -8.57 -5.07
C THR A 310 9.16 -7.09 -4.88
N CYS A 311 8.15 -6.81 -4.07
CA CYS A 311 7.76 -5.46 -3.68
C CYS A 311 7.85 -5.33 -2.16
N LEU A 312 8.91 -4.68 -1.69
CA LEU A 312 9.13 -4.49 -0.26
C LEU A 312 8.34 -3.30 0.29
N ASN A 313 8.09 -3.40 1.59
CA ASN A 313 7.80 -2.25 2.42
C ASN A 313 9.01 -2.02 3.34
N GLY A 314 9.61 -0.85 3.27
CA GLY A 314 10.87 -0.50 3.94
C GLY A 314 10.86 -0.52 5.46
N MET A 315 9.75 -0.92 6.09
CA MET A 315 9.58 -0.86 7.55
C MET A 315 10.25 -2.01 8.28
N SER A 316 10.20 -3.22 7.72
CA SER A 316 10.78 -4.43 8.33
C SER A 316 11.16 -5.44 7.27
N SER A 317 12.47 -5.68 7.11
CA SER A 317 13.01 -6.63 6.16
C SER A 317 14.34 -7.21 6.65
N MET A 318 14.50 -8.53 6.54
CA MET A 318 15.74 -9.25 6.82
C MET A 318 16.40 -9.63 5.49
N ILE A 319 17.65 -9.23 5.30
CA ILE A 319 18.40 -9.37 4.04
C ILE A 319 19.73 -10.08 4.33
N LYS A 320 20.11 -11.06 3.51
CA LYS A 320 21.46 -11.61 3.57
C LYS A 320 22.46 -10.59 3.02
N LYS A 321 23.39 -10.13 3.87
CA LYS A 321 24.42 -9.12 3.51
C LYS A 321 25.21 -9.54 2.28
N LYS A 322 25.62 -10.81 2.22
CA LYS A 322 26.37 -11.36 1.08
C LYS A 322 25.63 -11.24 -0.26
N HIS A 323 24.30 -11.32 -0.29
CA HIS A 323 23.51 -11.13 -1.50
C HIS A 323 23.29 -9.66 -1.81
N LEU A 324 23.09 -8.83 -0.78
CA LEU A 324 22.96 -7.39 -0.93
C LEU A 324 24.25 -6.78 -1.50
N GLU A 325 25.43 -7.26 -1.07
CA GLU A 325 26.72 -6.81 -1.60
C GLU A 325 26.89 -7.13 -3.10
N GLN A 326 26.28 -8.20 -3.61
CA GLN A 326 26.32 -8.53 -5.04
C GLN A 326 25.51 -7.56 -5.92
N VAL A 327 24.67 -6.74 -5.32
CA VAL A 327 23.90 -5.69 -6.02
C VAL A 327 24.37 -4.28 -5.64
N GLY A 328 25.56 -4.18 -5.03
CA GLY A 328 26.23 -2.91 -4.69
C GLY A 328 26.13 -2.49 -3.23
N GLY A 329 25.64 -3.37 -2.36
CA GLY A 329 25.49 -3.10 -0.93
C GLY A 329 24.44 -2.03 -0.64
N LEU A 330 24.21 -1.76 0.64
CA LEU A 330 23.21 -0.77 1.07
C LEU A 330 23.52 0.64 0.55
N LYS A 331 24.81 0.96 0.37
CA LYS A 331 25.28 2.25 -0.15
C LYS A 331 24.71 2.58 -1.53
N HIS A 332 24.62 1.58 -2.42
CA HIS A 332 24.13 1.77 -3.80
C HIS A 332 22.72 2.36 -3.83
N PHE A 333 21.91 2.02 -2.84
CA PHE A 333 20.51 2.42 -2.78
C PHE A 333 20.28 3.76 -2.09
N GLY A 334 21.33 4.41 -1.55
CA GLY A 334 21.24 5.72 -0.89
C GLY A 334 20.74 6.87 -1.79
N GLN A 335 20.83 6.71 -3.10
CA GLN A 335 20.33 7.67 -4.08
C GLN A 335 18.81 7.58 -4.35
N PHE A 336 18.12 6.57 -3.81
CA PHE A 336 16.70 6.36 -4.02
C PHE A 336 15.91 6.70 -2.74
N VAL A 337 14.78 7.41 -2.88
CA VAL A 337 13.88 7.70 -1.75
C VAL A 337 13.08 6.45 -1.36
N ALA A 338 12.78 5.59 -2.33
CA ALA A 338 12.13 4.29 -2.14
C ALA A 338 13.15 3.16 -2.33
N GLU A 339 14.15 3.14 -1.46
CA GLU A 339 15.25 2.19 -1.48
C GLU A 339 14.81 0.72 -1.40
N ASP A 340 13.73 0.48 -0.68
CA ASP A 340 13.14 -0.82 -0.46
C ASP A 340 12.74 -1.51 -1.76
N CYS A 341 11.95 -0.86 -2.58
CA CYS A 341 11.54 -1.40 -3.88
C CYS A 341 12.73 -1.63 -4.81
N GLU A 342 13.73 -0.73 -4.81
CA GLU A 342 14.93 -0.85 -5.65
C GLU A 342 15.81 -2.02 -5.19
N ILE A 343 15.95 -2.24 -3.88
CA ILE A 343 16.64 -3.42 -3.32
C ILE A 343 15.95 -4.71 -3.81
N GLY A 344 14.63 -4.80 -3.67
CA GLY A 344 13.86 -5.96 -4.13
C GLY A 344 14.05 -6.23 -5.61
N ALA A 345 13.91 -5.21 -6.44
CA ALA A 345 14.09 -5.31 -7.89
C ALA A 345 15.51 -5.71 -8.30
N ALA A 346 16.54 -5.21 -7.61
CA ALA A 346 17.93 -5.55 -7.88
C ALA A 346 18.24 -7.01 -7.51
N LEU A 347 17.72 -7.49 -6.39
CA LEU A 347 17.86 -8.89 -5.98
C LEU A 347 17.12 -9.84 -6.94
N ASP A 348 15.88 -9.51 -7.34
CA ASP A 348 15.14 -10.28 -8.35
C ASP A 348 15.89 -10.37 -9.69
N ALA A 349 16.48 -9.24 -10.15
CA ALA A 349 17.25 -9.19 -11.38
C ALA A 349 18.50 -10.06 -11.36
N LYS A 350 19.03 -10.39 -10.17
CA LYS A 350 20.13 -11.33 -9.96
C LYS A 350 19.67 -12.79 -9.83
N GLY A 351 18.36 -13.05 -9.84
CA GLY A 351 17.77 -14.38 -9.70
C GLY A 351 17.66 -14.86 -8.25
N PHE A 352 17.80 -13.96 -7.28
CA PHE A 352 17.52 -14.26 -5.88
C PHE A 352 16.03 -14.30 -5.62
N LYS A 353 15.64 -14.94 -4.52
CA LYS A 353 14.24 -15.06 -4.10
C LYS A 353 13.97 -14.21 -2.87
N SER A 354 12.74 -13.71 -2.79
CA SER A 354 12.17 -13.15 -1.57
C SER A 354 11.12 -14.08 -0.96
N LYS A 355 10.88 -13.93 0.33
CA LYS A 355 9.83 -14.63 1.07
C LYS A 355 9.07 -13.67 1.98
N LEU A 356 7.77 -13.89 2.15
CA LEU A 356 6.98 -13.19 3.13
C LEU A 356 7.03 -13.93 4.48
N CYS A 357 7.22 -13.19 5.57
CA CYS A 357 7.00 -13.68 6.93
C CYS A 357 5.51 -14.00 7.13
N VAL A 358 5.19 -15.07 7.85
CA VAL A 358 3.78 -15.44 8.11
C VAL A 358 3.09 -14.46 9.07
N HIS A 359 3.88 -13.76 9.87
CA HIS A 359 3.40 -12.75 10.81
C HIS A 359 3.61 -11.35 10.24
N PRO A 360 2.61 -10.46 10.32
CA PRO A 360 2.75 -9.09 9.84
C PRO A 360 3.79 -8.29 10.66
N GLY A 361 4.38 -7.28 10.03
CA GLY A 361 5.26 -6.31 10.68
C GLY A 361 4.44 -5.27 11.44
N LEU A 362 4.54 -5.30 12.75
CA LEU A 362 3.70 -4.49 13.64
C LEU A 362 4.27 -3.10 13.81
N GLN A 363 3.56 -2.09 13.31
CA GLN A 363 3.88 -0.68 13.54
C GLN A 363 3.10 -0.14 14.74
N ASN A 364 3.81 0.21 15.80
CA ASN A 364 3.25 0.89 16.97
C ASN A 364 3.55 2.38 16.89
N LEU A 365 2.73 3.10 16.13
CA LEU A 365 2.83 4.55 15.96
C LEU A 365 1.98 5.29 16.99
N ALA A 366 2.37 6.53 17.29
CA ALA A 366 1.50 7.49 17.94
C ALA A 366 0.26 7.75 17.06
N GLU A 367 -0.81 8.22 17.67
CA GLU A 367 -2.01 8.56 16.92
C GLU A 367 -1.75 9.66 15.90
N SER A 368 -2.40 9.53 14.75
CA SER A 368 -2.32 10.48 13.65
C SER A 368 -3.71 10.95 13.24
N ASP A 369 -3.79 12.15 12.73
CA ASP A 369 -5.02 12.70 12.16
C ASP A 369 -5.25 12.23 10.72
N PHE A 370 -6.41 12.61 10.17
CA PHE A 370 -6.80 12.27 8.81
C PHE A 370 -5.85 12.86 7.76
N ASN A 371 -5.35 14.07 7.95
CA ASN A 371 -4.44 14.71 7.00
C ASN A 371 -3.09 13.97 6.94
N THR A 372 -2.56 13.58 8.08
CA THR A 372 -1.34 12.76 8.18
C THR A 372 -1.48 11.43 7.44
N PHE A 373 -2.66 10.77 7.58
CA PHE A 373 -3.00 9.57 6.82
C PHE A 373 -2.96 9.84 5.31
N ILE A 374 -3.67 10.87 4.84
CA ILE A 374 -3.73 11.23 3.41
C ILE A 374 -2.34 11.56 2.87
N ASP A 375 -1.58 12.43 3.53
CA ASP A 375 -0.28 12.91 3.05
C ASP A 375 0.75 11.78 2.97
N ARG A 376 0.71 10.81 3.89
CA ARG A 376 1.52 9.59 3.83
C ARG A 376 1.19 8.76 2.59
N ARG A 377 -0.10 8.58 2.27
CA ARG A 377 -0.55 7.81 1.08
C ARG A 377 -0.24 8.55 -0.22
N VAL A 378 -0.45 9.86 -0.26
CA VAL A 378 -0.08 10.70 -1.41
C VAL A 378 1.41 10.58 -1.70
N ARG A 379 2.27 10.64 -0.67
CA ARG A 379 3.71 10.43 -0.84
C ARG A 379 4.03 9.08 -1.46
N TRP A 380 3.41 8.00 -0.97
CA TRP A 380 3.63 6.65 -1.51
C TRP A 380 3.13 6.51 -2.95
N ALA A 381 1.95 7.04 -3.24
CA ALA A 381 1.41 7.03 -4.60
C ALA A 381 2.33 7.76 -5.59
N ARG A 382 2.90 8.92 -5.21
CA ARG A 382 3.87 9.66 -6.02
C ARG A 382 5.17 8.88 -6.24
N LEU A 383 5.69 8.22 -5.20
CA LEU A 383 6.87 7.37 -5.31
C LEU A 383 6.61 6.21 -6.28
N ARG A 384 5.49 5.50 -6.12
CA ARG A 384 5.08 4.39 -7.00
C ARG A 384 4.93 4.82 -8.45
N TYR A 385 4.34 5.98 -8.70
CA TYR A 385 4.20 6.53 -10.05
C TYR A 385 5.54 6.75 -10.75
N ASN A 386 6.58 7.12 -10.00
CA ASN A 386 7.91 7.41 -10.54
C ASN A 386 8.85 6.19 -10.62
N MET A 387 8.45 5.02 -10.19
CA MET A 387 9.28 3.81 -10.26
C MET A 387 9.25 3.20 -11.67
N PRO A 388 10.38 3.06 -12.38
CA PRO A 388 10.39 2.65 -13.80
C PRO A 388 9.75 1.28 -14.06
N LYS A 389 9.97 0.30 -13.15
CA LYS A 389 9.47 -1.08 -13.29
C LYS A 389 8.01 -1.23 -12.86
N THR A 390 7.47 -0.27 -12.14
CA THR A 390 6.10 -0.27 -11.62
C THR A 390 5.28 0.88 -12.18
N ALA A 391 5.86 1.74 -13.01
CA ALA A 391 5.18 2.90 -13.59
C ALA A 391 3.94 2.52 -14.42
N THR A 392 3.94 1.36 -15.04
CA THR A 392 2.79 0.81 -15.77
C THR A 392 1.78 0.12 -14.86
N ILE A 393 2.20 -0.41 -13.71
CA ILE A 393 1.37 -1.14 -12.75
C ILE A 393 0.96 -0.22 -11.59
N GLY A 394 1.84 0.71 -11.17
CA GLY A 394 1.64 1.52 -9.97
C GLY A 394 0.35 2.35 -9.93
N PRO A 395 -0.02 3.12 -10.96
CA PRO A 395 -1.31 3.82 -10.96
C PRO A 395 -2.50 2.85 -10.99
N TRP A 396 -2.37 1.74 -11.71
CA TRP A 396 -3.40 0.72 -11.80
C TRP A 396 -3.55 -0.07 -10.48
N GLU A 397 -2.45 -0.34 -9.79
CA GLU A 397 -2.42 -0.94 -8.46
C GLU A 397 -3.26 -0.12 -7.46
N ILE A 398 -3.06 1.20 -7.41
CA ILE A 398 -3.81 2.10 -6.53
C ILE A 398 -5.31 2.04 -6.84
N VAL A 399 -5.68 1.98 -8.11
CA VAL A 399 -7.08 1.85 -8.53
C VAL A 399 -7.65 0.48 -8.15
N GLN A 400 -6.87 -0.60 -8.31
CA GLN A 400 -7.29 -1.97 -7.98
C GLN A 400 -7.39 -2.23 -6.47
N GLU A 401 -6.74 -1.42 -5.64
CA GLU A 401 -6.92 -1.49 -4.19
C GLU A 401 -8.33 -1.08 -3.74
N SER A 402 -9.11 -0.40 -4.59
CA SER A 402 -10.40 0.18 -4.24
C SER A 402 -11.57 -0.42 -5.03
N HIS A 403 -12.76 -0.32 -4.44
CA HIS A 403 -14.02 -0.73 -5.05
C HIS A 403 -14.41 0.13 -6.29
N TRP A 404 -13.86 1.35 -6.42
CA TRP A 404 -14.22 2.27 -7.50
C TRP A 404 -13.98 1.71 -8.90
N CYS A 405 -12.96 0.87 -9.08
CA CYS A 405 -12.68 0.23 -10.36
C CYS A 405 -13.83 -0.70 -10.79
N VAL A 406 -14.30 -1.55 -9.88
CA VAL A 406 -15.43 -2.47 -10.15
C VAL A 406 -16.70 -1.70 -10.41
N LEU A 407 -16.96 -0.64 -9.63
CA LEU A 407 -18.13 0.22 -9.83
C LEU A 407 -18.15 0.84 -11.22
N VAL A 408 -17.04 1.41 -11.67
CA VAL A 408 -16.91 2.02 -13.01
C VAL A 408 -17.20 1.00 -14.11
N TYR A 409 -16.62 -0.20 -14.01
CA TYR A 409 -16.82 -1.25 -15.03
C TYR A 409 -18.25 -1.79 -15.01
N SER A 410 -18.90 -1.85 -13.86
CA SER A 410 -20.31 -2.26 -13.74
C SER A 410 -21.26 -1.26 -14.37
N VAL A 411 -21.02 0.04 -14.13
CA VAL A 411 -21.80 1.10 -14.77
C VAL A 411 -21.62 1.04 -16.29
N ALA A 412 -20.39 0.79 -16.78
CA ALA A 412 -20.13 0.60 -18.20
C ALA A 412 -20.87 -0.62 -18.78
N LEU A 413 -20.91 -1.73 -18.05
CA LEU A 413 -21.67 -2.91 -18.45
C LEU A 413 -23.18 -2.64 -18.50
N CYS A 414 -23.74 -1.99 -17.48
CA CYS A 414 -25.14 -1.57 -17.49
C CYS A 414 -25.46 -0.67 -18.68
N TRP A 415 -24.53 0.25 -19.04
CA TRP A 415 -24.63 1.06 -20.24
C TRP A 415 -24.70 0.21 -21.52
N HIS A 416 -23.78 -0.75 -21.68
CA HIS A 416 -23.70 -1.57 -22.89
C HIS A 416 -24.88 -2.52 -23.09
N TYR A 417 -25.56 -2.92 -22.00
CA TYR A 417 -26.70 -3.84 -22.01
C TYR A 417 -28.04 -3.16 -21.75
N ASP A 418 -28.08 -1.82 -21.64
CA ASP A 418 -29.27 -1.02 -21.34
C ASP A 418 -29.98 -1.41 -20.02
N LEU A 419 -29.17 -1.74 -19.00
CA LEU A 419 -29.60 -2.23 -17.70
C LEU A 419 -29.55 -1.12 -16.63
N TRP A 420 -30.00 0.09 -16.97
CA TRP A 420 -29.89 1.27 -16.08
C TRP A 420 -30.64 1.13 -14.76
N GLU A 421 -31.76 0.48 -14.77
CA GLU A 421 -32.58 0.20 -13.58
C GLU A 421 -31.85 -0.66 -12.54
N TYR A 422 -30.86 -1.45 -12.97
CA TYR A 422 -30.07 -2.35 -12.11
C TYR A 422 -28.75 -1.75 -11.63
N VAL A 423 -28.39 -0.54 -12.06
CA VAL A 423 -27.10 0.09 -11.66
C VAL A 423 -26.99 0.21 -10.14
N VAL A 424 -28.04 0.72 -9.48
CA VAL A 424 -28.02 0.91 -8.03
C VAL A 424 -27.99 -0.43 -7.28
N PRO A 425 -28.88 -1.40 -7.52
CA PRO A 425 -28.81 -2.68 -6.82
C PRO A 425 -27.50 -3.45 -7.09
N ILE A 426 -26.95 -3.39 -8.30
CA ILE A 426 -25.65 -3.99 -8.63
C ILE A 426 -24.53 -3.30 -7.84
N ALA A 427 -24.50 -1.97 -7.83
CA ALA A 427 -23.50 -1.19 -7.10
C ALA A 427 -23.53 -1.49 -5.59
N LEU A 428 -24.70 -1.56 -4.99
CA LEU A 428 -24.88 -1.89 -3.57
C LEU A 428 -24.45 -3.33 -3.26
N GLY A 429 -24.85 -4.28 -4.09
CA GLY A 429 -24.45 -5.69 -3.94
C GLY A 429 -22.93 -5.89 -4.04
N GLN A 430 -22.29 -5.20 -4.97
CA GLN A 430 -20.83 -5.24 -5.13
C GLN A 430 -20.12 -4.57 -3.95
N ALA A 431 -20.59 -3.41 -3.50
CA ALA A 431 -20.03 -2.72 -2.35
C ALA A 431 -20.10 -3.60 -1.09
N ALA A 432 -21.24 -4.26 -0.87
CA ALA A 432 -21.41 -5.20 0.23
C ALA A 432 -20.45 -6.39 0.13
N THR A 433 -20.34 -7.00 -1.06
CA THR A 433 -19.44 -8.15 -1.29
C THR A 433 -17.97 -7.74 -1.13
N TRP A 434 -17.57 -6.59 -1.65
CA TRP A 434 -16.19 -6.09 -1.53
C TRP A 434 -15.84 -5.78 -0.07
N CYS A 435 -16.72 -5.10 0.64
CA CYS A 435 -16.58 -4.83 2.07
C CYS A 435 -16.47 -6.13 2.88
N PHE A 436 -17.30 -7.13 2.56
CA PHE A 436 -17.25 -8.43 3.23
C PHE A 436 -15.90 -9.14 3.02
N VAL A 437 -15.37 -9.18 1.79
CA VAL A 437 -14.03 -9.74 1.50
C VAL A 437 -12.95 -8.97 2.23
N ASP A 438 -13.04 -7.64 2.30
CA ASP A 438 -12.11 -6.81 3.08
C ASP A 438 -12.14 -7.14 4.58
N CYS A 439 -13.34 -7.36 5.14
CA CYS A 439 -13.48 -7.79 6.54
C CYS A 439 -12.86 -9.17 6.78
N LEU A 440 -12.97 -10.09 5.82
CA LEU A 440 -12.32 -11.40 5.93
C LEU A 440 -10.79 -11.28 5.91
N VAL A 441 -10.22 -10.47 4.99
CA VAL A 441 -8.76 -10.22 4.95
C VAL A 441 -8.28 -9.59 6.24
N PHE A 442 -9.02 -8.59 6.75
CA PHE A 442 -8.74 -7.98 8.05
C PHE A 442 -8.68 -9.04 9.16
N ALA A 443 -9.71 -9.90 9.27
CA ALA A 443 -9.79 -10.94 10.29
C ALA A 443 -8.65 -11.97 10.18
N LEU A 444 -8.25 -12.33 8.95
CA LEU A 444 -7.13 -13.25 8.71
C LEU A 444 -5.81 -12.67 9.20
N LEU A 445 -5.54 -11.40 8.90
CA LEU A 445 -4.33 -10.72 9.33
C LEU A 445 -4.33 -10.45 10.84
N ASP A 446 -5.46 -10.02 11.39
CA ASP A 446 -5.61 -9.76 12.84
C ASP A 446 -5.27 -11.02 13.66
N ARG A 447 -5.80 -12.17 13.27
CA ARG A 447 -5.50 -13.45 13.95
C ARG A 447 -4.04 -13.92 13.77
N SER A 448 -3.30 -13.39 12.79
CA SER A 448 -1.91 -13.79 12.49
C SER A 448 -0.87 -12.93 13.21
N ILE A 449 -1.29 -11.96 14.01
CA ILE A 449 -0.41 -11.03 14.70
C ILE A 449 0.42 -11.75 15.76
N GLY A 450 1.74 -11.75 15.60
CA GLY A 450 2.69 -12.23 16.60
C GLY A 450 3.10 -11.12 17.55
N LEU A 451 2.39 -10.95 18.68
CA LEU A 451 2.77 -9.96 19.70
C LEU A 451 3.97 -10.42 20.52
N PRO A 452 4.74 -9.49 21.11
CA PRO A 452 5.69 -9.80 22.16
C PRO A 452 4.97 -10.46 23.35
N LYS A 453 5.55 -11.54 23.90
CA LYS A 453 4.96 -12.27 25.02
C LYS A 453 4.59 -11.37 26.20
N ALA A 454 5.48 -10.42 26.56
CA ALA A 454 5.23 -9.43 27.60
C ALA A 454 4.01 -8.53 27.37
N TRP A 455 3.49 -8.47 26.13
CA TRP A 455 2.29 -7.72 25.80
C TRP A 455 1.03 -8.59 25.80
N VAL A 456 1.18 -9.90 25.55
CA VAL A 456 0.08 -10.87 25.58
C VAL A 456 -0.39 -11.10 27.01
N ASP A 457 0.54 -11.18 27.96
CA ASP A 457 0.27 -11.54 29.36
C ASP A 457 -0.37 -10.41 30.20
N LYS A 458 -0.62 -9.23 29.61
CA LYS A 458 -1.25 -8.10 30.32
C LYS A 458 -2.77 -8.19 30.31
N PRO A 459 -3.45 -8.09 31.47
CA PRO A 459 -4.89 -8.37 31.61
C PRO A 459 -5.84 -7.37 30.90
N ASN A 460 -5.33 -6.28 30.31
CA ASN A 460 -6.13 -5.25 29.63
C ASN A 460 -5.79 -5.12 28.14
N ASN A 461 -5.42 -6.20 27.48
CA ASN A 461 -5.09 -6.17 26.05
C ASN A 461 -6.35 -6.10 25.17
N ASN A 462 -6.97 -4.93 25.09
CA ASN A 462 -7.92 -4.59 24.01
C ASN A 462 -7.21 -4.26 22.69
N LEU A 463 -6.01 -4.83 22.45
CA LEU A 463 -5.21 -4.63 21.25
C LEU A 463 -5.86 -5.22 19.99
N PHE A 464 -6.79 -6.16 20.19
CA PHE A 464 -7.42 -6.90 19.10
C PHE A 464 -8.91 -6.65 19.04
N PHE A 465 -9.41 -6.61 17.83
CA PHE A 465 -10.81 -6.88 17.55
C PHE A 465 -11.02 -8.39 17.62
N ASP A 466 -11.48 -8.89 18.74
CA ASP A 466 -11.74 -10.32 18.91
C ASP A 466 -13.07 -10.71 18.26
N TRP A 467 -12.99 -11.17 17.00
CA TRP A 467 -14.13 -11.75 16.30
C TRP A 467 -14.72 -12.93 17.04
N GLY A 468 -13.93 -13.73 17.77
CA GLY A 468 -14.40 -14.82 18.58
C GLY A 468 -15.35 -14.35 19.67
N LYS A 469 -14.98 -13.32 20.43
CA LYS A 469 -15.87 -12.71 21.45
C LYS A 469 -17.11 -12.04 20.87
N VAL A 470 -17.06 -11.62 19.60
CA VAL A 470 -18.23 -11.08 18.90
C VAL A 470 -19.21 -12.19 18.50
N VAL A 471 -18.68 -13.36 18.13
CA VAL A 471 -19.49 -14.52 17.69
C VAL A 471 -19.96 -15.34 18.90
N ASP A 472 -19.14 -15.47 19.96
CA ASP A 472 -19.43 -16.29 21.13
C ASP A 472 -20.44 -15.69 22.12
N GLY A 473 -20.94 -14.49 21.88
CA GLY A 473 -22.11 -13.93 22.55
C GLY A 473 -21.94 -13.59 24.04
N GLU A 474 -20.72 -13.65 24.58
CA GLU A 474 -20.50 -13.57 26.03
C GLU A 474 -20.85 -12.23 26.69
N ASN A 475 -20.99 -11.13 25.95
CA ASN A 475 -21.46 -9.86 26.53
C ASN A 475 -21.99 -8.86 25.48
N GLY A 476 -23.15 -9.09 24.89
CA GLY A 476 -23.80 -8.01 24.13
C GLY A 476 -24.65 -8.39 22.92
N GLY A 477 -24.84 -9.63 22.60
CA GLY A 477 -25.82 -10.12 21.62
C GLY A 477 -25.80 -9.43 20.23
N LEU A 478 -26.92 -9.53 19.54
CA LEU A 478 -27.13 -9.01 18.16
C LEU A 478 -26.83 -7.52 18.01
N THR A 479 -27.15 -6.71 19.02
CA THR A 479 -26.94 -5.24 18.97
C THR A 479 -25.46 -4.88 18.84
N ARG A 480 -24.57 -5.55 19.58
CA ARG A 480 -23.12 -5.33 19.51
C ARG A 480 -22.53 -5.83 18.19
N PHE A 481 -23.04 -6.95 17.70
CA PHE A 481 -22.68 -7.46 16.36
C PHE A 481 -23.04 -6.46 15.26
N LEU A 482 -24.29 -5.98 15.25
CA LEU A 482 -24.77 -5.00 14.27
C LEU A 482 -24.01 -3.67 14.37
N TYR A 483 -23.72 -3.19 15.58
CA TYR A 483 -22.91 -1.99 15.79
C TYR A 483 -21.49 -2.15 15.20
N ASN A 484 -20.84 -3.27 15.45
CA ASN A 484 -19.52 -3.55 14.91
C ASN A 484 -19.54 -3.66 13.38
N LEU A 485 -20.52 -4.33 12.82
CA LEU A 485 -20.70 -4.44 11.37
C LEU A 485 -20.90 -3.07 10.73
N LEU A 486 -21.78 -2.24 11.27
CA LEU A 486 -22.01 -0.87 10.79
C LEU A 486 -20.74 -0.03 10.87
N ARG A 487 -20.03 -0.11 11.99
CA ARG A 487 -18.76 0.59 12.18
C ARG A 487 -17.70 0.17 11.14
N HIS A 488 -17.56 -1.12 10.86
CA HIS A 488 -16.65 -1.62 9.84
C HIS A 488 -17.04 -1.12 8.45
N TYR A 489 -18.31 -1.11 8.14
CA TYR A 489 -18.82 -0.58 6.87
C TYR A 489 -18.53 0.92 6.73
N VAL A 490 -18.73 1.72 7.78
CA VAL A 490 -18.42 3.15 7.77
C VAL A 490 -16.93 3.41 7.57
N LEU A 491 -16.06 2.68 8.26
CA LEU A 491 -14.60 2.80 8.09
C LEU A 491 -14.16 2.40 6.69
N TRP A 492 -14.74 1.32 6.17
CA TRP A 492 -14.51 0.89 4.79
C TRP A 492 -14.92 1.98 3.80
N LEU A 493 -16.10 2.59 3.96
CA LEU A 493 -16.58 3.66 3.10
C LEU A 493 -15.68 4.91 3.16
N VAL A 494 -15.26 5.33 4.36
CA VAL A 494 -14.32 6.45 4.53
C VAL A 494 -12.99 6.15 3.84
N ARG A 495 -12.48 4.93 3.95
CA ARG A 495 -11.28 4.50 3.22
C ARG A 495 -11.47 4.59 1.71
N GLU A 496 -12.60 4.08 1.17
CA GLU A 496 -12.89 4.14 -0.26
C GLU A 496 -12.94 5.59 -0.78
N ILE A 497 -13.61 6.48 -0.05
CA ILE A 497 -13.64 7.91 -0.39
C ILE A 497 -12.24 8.51 -0.33
N SER A 498 -11.44 8.13 0.67
CA SER A 498 -10.06 8.62 0.83
C SER A 498 -9.17 8.28 -0.37
N VAL A 499 -9.39 7.15 -1.04
CA VAL A 499 -8.63 6.76 -2.25
C VAL A 499 -8.78 7.80 -3.36
N LEU A 500 -9.97 8.36 -3.56
CA LEU A 500 -10.20 9.41 -4.55
C LEU A 500 -9.42 10.69 -4.21
N ILE A 501 -9.37 11.07 -2.94
CA ILE A 501 -8.60 12.22 -2.44
C ILE A 501 -7.10 11.97 -2.64
N ILE A 502 -6.62 10.77 -2.30
CA ILE A 502 -5.22 10.39 -2.43
C ILE A 502 -4.77 10.43 -3.88
N ILE A 503 -5.54 9.83 -4.80
CA ILE A 503 -5.24 9.81 -6.22
C ILE A 503 -5.22 11.24 -6.76
N SER A 504 -6.22 12.05 -6.45
CA SER A 504 -6.32 13.44 -6.91
C SER A 504 -5.12 14.28 -6.46
N LYS A 505 -4.76 14.23 -5.17
CA LYS A 505 -3.59 14.94 -4.63
C LYS A 505 -2.26 14.38 -5.17
N ALA A 506 -2.14 13.07 -5.37
CA ALA A 506 -0.92 12.46 -5.88
C ALA A 506 -0.64 12.89 -7.32
N LEU A 507 -1.66 12.88 -8.18
CA LEU A 507 -1.54 13.25 -9.59
C LEU A 507 -1.45 14.76 -9.82
N ALA A 508 -1.87 15.60 -8.86
CA ALA A 508 -1.69 17.05 -8.93
C ALA A 508 -0.22 17.47 -9.00
N ASP A 509 0.69 16.74 -8.32
CA ASP A 509 2.14 16.94 -8.44
C ASP A 509 2.85 15.59 -8.28
N VAL A 510 3.09 14.91 -9.39
CA VAL A 510 3.82 13.62 -9.42
C VAL A 510 5.34 13.79 -9.40
N SER A 511 5.83 15.02 -9.56
CA SER A 511 7.26 15.31 -9.74
C SER A 511 8.02 15.48 -8.43
N SER A 512 7.32 15.59 -7.29
CA SER A 512 7.97 15.87 -6.01
C SER A 512 7.33 15.15 -4.82
N VAL A 513 8.16 14.86 -3.82
CA VAL A 513 7.72 14.34 -2.52
C VAL A 513 8.37 15.10 -1.37
N ALA A 514 7.62 15.30 -0.29
CA ALA A 514 8.13 15.81 0.96
C ALA A 514 8.42 14.64 1.92
N TRP A 515 9.62 14.60 2.52
CA TRP A 515 10.00 13.60 3.50
C TRP A 515 11.05 14.14 4.47
N GLY A 516 10.82 13.95 5.77
CA GLY A 516 11.74 14.41 6.82
C GLY A 516 12.03 15.92 6.77
N GLY A 517 11.02 16.74 6.45
CA GLY A 517 11.15 18.20 6.33
C GLY A 517 11.90 18.68 5.07
N LYS A 518 12.19 17.78 4.13
CA LYS A 518 12.85 18.11 2.85
C LYS A 518 11.96 17.78 1.67
N LYS A 519 12.06 18.57 0.60
CA LYS A 519 11.39 18.30 -0.68
C LYS A 519 12.38 17.63 -1.64
N PHE A 520 11.98 16.49 -2.22
CA PHE A 520 12.74 15.73 -3.21
C PHE A 520 12.07 15.80 -4.57
N GLU A 521 12.83 16.07 -5.61
CA GLU A 521 12.37 15.96 -6.99
C GLU A 521 12.53 14.51 -7.48
N LEU A 522 11.49 13.97 -8.10
CA LEU A 522 11.45 12.62 -8.64
C LEU A 522 11.66 12.67 -10.16
N ARG A 523 12.69 12.00 -10.67
CA ARG A 523 12.95 11.89 -12.12
C ARG A 523 13.28 10.45 -12.45
N GLY A 524 12.33 9.75 -13.06
CA GLY A 524 12.54 8.41 -13.62
C GLY A 524 13.20 7.41 -12.67
N GLY A 525 12.71 7.28 -11.44
CA GLY A 525 13.25 6.39 -10.40
C GLY A 525 14.48 6.92 -9.65
N LYS A 526 15.21 7.89 -10.21
CA LYS A 526 16.34 8.55 -9.52
C LYS A 526 15.87 9.87 -8.92
N SER A 527 16.03 10.02 -7.62
CA SER A 527 15.84 11.31 -6.97
C SER A 527 17.09 12.16 -7.18
N SER A 528 17.01 13.17 -8.03
CA SER A 528 18.06 14.18 -8.10
C SER A 528 17.86 15.19 -6.98
N SER A 529 18.81 15.27 -6.06
CA SER A 529 18.85 16.31 -5.04
C SER A 529 19.29 17.64 -5.64
N LYS A 530 18.38 18.39 -6.25
CA LYS A 530 18.48 19.84 -6.13
C LYS A 530 17.66 20.24 -4.92
N VAL A 531 18.30 20.19 -3.76
CA VAL A 531 17.76 20.69 -2.52
C VAL A 531 17.75 22.21 -2.60
N ASN A 532 16.68 22.81 -3.08
CA ASN A 532 16.35 24.15 -2.65
C ASN A 532 15.89 24.03 -1.20
N GLN A 533 16.74 24.46 -0.28
CA GLN A 533 16.44 24.59 1.15
C GLN A 533 15.42 25.73 1.33
N GLN A 534 14.20 25.54 0.89
CA GLN A 534 13.08 26.32 1.39
C GLN A 534 12.51 25.54 2.58
N LYS A 535 12.75 26.09 3.78
CA LYS A 535 12.00 25.69 4.97
C LYS A 535 10.53 25.83 4.61
N VAL A 536 9.82 24.72 4.67
CA VAL A 536 8.35 24.74 4.71
C VAL A 536 8.03 25.16 6.14
N GLU A 537 7.56 26.40 6.31
CA GLU A 537 6.99 26.92 7.56
C GLU A 537 5.69 26.18 7.90
#